data_e13c893d2ca8b5ddb7cd5816c88ab020
#
_entry.id   e13c893d2ca8b5ddb7cd5816c88ab020
#
_cell.length_a   1.000
_cell.length_b   1.000
_cell.length_c   1.000
_cell.angle_alpha   90.00
_cell.angle_beta   90.00
_cell.angle_gamma   90.00
#
_symmetry.space_group_name_H-M   'P 1'
#
loop_
_entity.id
_entity.type
_entity.pdbx_description
1 polymer ?
#
loop_
_entity_poly.entity_id
_entity_poly.type
_entity_poly.pdbx_seq_one_letter_code
_entity_poly.pdbx_strand_id
1 'polypeptide(L)'
;IVLIGMSERTSRQAIERIKAALNPDVNKTWIDDGTRFGHEYVDDRARLLTPLVRRGGELVPASWEEAAAFIAQRLGGMAGKDIGIAIRADSTIEEGVGARALAEQLSTGQLDHAPRPAASVVPRDGAARATLTDLATADAILVVGEVTEEAGIVDLRIKDALKGVTPPAMLPHGVPIADLRLKERAIRRRGILTVAAPYRVDLMRHAGSAMAGSSRWRCSARSRSTSAAASC
;
A
#
# COMPACT_ATOMS: atom_id res chain seq x y z
N ILE A 1 -9.79 -4.01 9.62
CA ILE A 1 -9.56 -4.80 10.85
C ILE A 1 -9.24 -6.23 10.43
N VAL A 2 -8.15 -6.77 10.93
CA VAL A 2 -7.66 -8.11 10.63
C VAL A 2 -7.75 -8.94 11.90
N LEU A 3 -8.25 -10.17 11.79
CA LEU A 3 -8.22 -11.16 12.88
C LEU A 3 -6.98 -12.04 12.67
N ILE A 4 -6.08 -12.02 13.66
CA ILE A 4 -4.91 -12.88 13.69
C ILE A 4 -5.26 -14.11 14.51
N GLY A 5 -5.21 -15.28 13.88
CA GLY A 5 -5.34 -16.58 14.57
C GLY A 5 -3.97 -17.04 15.02
N MET A 6 -3.77 -17.19 16.32
CA MET A 6 -2.58 -17.80 16.90
C MET A 6 -2.90 -19.23 17.31
N SER A 7 -1.97 -20.16 17.13
CA SER A 7 -2.12 -21.54 17.63
C SER A 7 -1.65 -21.63 19.07
N GLU A 8 -2.54 -22.16 19.93
CA GLU A 8 -2.20 -22.53 21.29
C GLU A 8 -1.57 -23.92 21.39
N ARG A 9 -1.51 -24.68 20.28
CA ARG A 9 -1.15 -26.10 20.29
C ARG A 9 0.33 -26.41 20.19
N THR A 10 1.15 -25.41 19.88
CA THR A 10 2.61 -25.57 19.84
C THR A 10 3.23 -24.66 20.88
N SER A 11 4.29 -25.11 21.52
CA SER A 11 5.12 -24.31 22.45
C SER A 11 5.76 -23.09 21.81
N ARG A 12 5.44 -22.78 20.56
CA ARG A 12 5.78 -21.58 19.81
C ARG A 12 4.48 -20.82 19.54
N GLN A 13 4.42 -19.61 20.03
CA GLN A 13 3.40 -18.64 19.65
C GLN A 13 3.68 -18.19 18.22
N ALA A 14 3.20 -18.94 17.25
CA ALA A 14 3.36 -18.66 15.83
C ALA A 14 2.04 -18.15 15.24
N ILE A 15 2.12 -17.26 14.24
CA ILE A 15 0.95 -16.83 13.48
C ILE A 15 0.61 -17.92 12.47
N GLU A 16 -0.50 -18.64 12.70
CA GLU A 16 -0.91 -19.69 11.78
C GLU A 16 -1.74 -19.17 10.61
N ARG A 17 -2.52 -18.11 10.83
CA ARG A 17 -3.46 -17.62 9.83
C ARG A 17 -3.93 -16.21 10.12
N ILE A 18 -4.05 -15.40 9.07
CA ILE A 18 -4.69 -14.10 9.09
C ILE A 18 -6.04 -14.20 8.36
N LYS A 19 -7.11 -13.69 8.99
CA LYS A 19 -8.46 -13.64 8.44
C LYS A 19 -8.96 -12.20 8.41
N ALA A 20 -9.80 -11.91 7.41
CA ALA A 20 -10.53 -10.66 7.40
C ALA A 20 -11.56 -10.61 8.54
N ALA A 21 -11.60 -9.50 9.26
CA ALA A 21 -12.77 -9.14 10.05
C ALA A 21 -13.81 -8.45 9.17
N LEU A 22 -15.08 -8.63 9.50
CA LEU A 22 -16.17 -7.96 8.81
C LEU A 22 -16.11 -6.44 9.05
N ASN A 23 -15.96 -5.69 7.98
CA ASN A 23 -16.12 -4.23 7.99
C ASN A 23 -16.78 -3.79 6.68
N PRO A 24 -18.11 -3.54 6.67
CA PRO A 24 -18.85 -3.19 5.45
C PRO A 24 -18.31 -1.95 4.74
N ASP A 25 -17.83 -0.97 5.49
CA ASP A 25 -17.38 0.32 4.95
C ASP A 25 -16.00 0.23 4.31
N VAL A 26 -15.15 -0.68 4.76
CA VAL A 26 -13.76 -0.81 4.29
C VAL A 26 -13.61 -2.05 3.41
N ASN A 27 -13.49 -3.21 4.01
CA ASN A 27 -13.10 -4.45 3.33
C ASN A 27 -14.23 -5.45 3.13
N LYS A 28 -15.46 -5.16 3.62
CA LYS A 28 -16.54 -6.16 3.70
C LYS A 28 -16.03 -7.41 4.44
N THR A 29 -15.83 -8.51 3.72
CA THR A 29 -15.31 -9.79 4.22
C THR A 29 -13.99 -10.18 3.55
N TRP A 30 -13.38 -9.26 2.80
CA TRP A 30 -12.19 -9.56 2.01
C TRP A 30 -10.92 -9.09 2.70
N ILE A 31 -9.83 -9.71 2.30
CA ILE A 31 -8.46 -9.35 2.64
C ILE A 31 -7.59 -9.71 1.44
N ASP A 32 -6.62 -8.89 1.13
CA ASP A 32 -5.69 -9.15 0.05
C ASP A 32 -4.71 -10.30 0.40
N ASP A 33 -4.11 -10.87 -0.62
CA ASP A 33 -3.21 -12.02 -0.45
C ASP A 33 -1.90 -11.62 0.27
N GLY A 34 -1.40 -10.42 0.05
CA GLY A 34 -0.24 -9.90 0.75
C GLY A 34 -0.45 -9.87 2.27
N THR A 35 -1.61 -9.37 2.71
CA THR A 35 -1.99 -9.37 4.13
C THR A 35 -2.28 -10.79 4.64
N ARG A 36 -2.91 -11.64 3.82
CA ARG A 36 -3.29 -13.00 4.23
C ARG A 36 -2.11 -13.92 4.42
N PHE A 37 -1.13 -13.87 3.54
CA PHE A 37 -0.01 -14.80 3.47
C PHE A 37 1.33 -14.17 3.82
N GLY A 38 1.44 -12.84 3.80
CA GLY A 38 2.69 -12.13 4.05
C GLY A 38 3.17 -12.14 5.50
N HIS A 39 2.55 -12.91 6.40
CA HIS A 39 2.93 -12.97 7.82
C HIS A 39 4.08 -13.94 8.12
N GLU A 40 4.47 -14.78 7.17
CA GLU A 40 5.49 -15.81 7.38
C GLU A 40 6.84 -15.26 7.85
N TYR A 41 7.18 -14.02 7.45
CA TYR A 41 8.42 -13.36 7.87
C TYR A 41 8.50 -13.13 9.40
N VAL A 42 7.36 -13.11 10.10
CA VAL A 42 7.34 -12.87 11.56
C VAL A 42 8.00 -14.00 12.32
N ASP A 43 7.76 -15.24 11.86
CA ASP A 43 8.25 -16.46 12.49
C ASP A 43 9.44 -17.09 11.70
N ASP A 44 9.99 -16.36 10.72
CA ASP A 44 11.10 -16.85 9.90
C ASP A 44 12.35 -17.09 10.77
N ARG A 45 12.97 -18.25 10.57
CA ARG A 45 14.20 -18.65 11.27
C ARG A 45 15.40 -17.75 10.97
N ALA A 46 15.37 -17.04 9.85
CA ALA A 46 16.41 -16.09 9.46
C ALA A 46 16.28 -14.73 10.16
N ARG A 47 15.24 -14.51 10.97
CA ARG A 47 15.13 -13.26 11.73
C ARG A 47 16.28 -13.08 12.71
N LEU A 48 16.80 -11.86 12.74
CA LEU A 48 17.78 -11.47 13.75
C LEU A 48 17.07 -11.31 15.10
N LEU A 49 17.41 -12.16 16.06
CA LEU A 49 16.81 -12.14 17.40
C LEU A 49 17.70 -11.43 18.43
N THR A 50 18.96 -11.20 18.09
CA THR A 50 19.95 -10.52 18.92
C THR A 50 20.76 -9.55 18.08
N PRO A 51 21.32 -8.48 18.68
CA PRO A 51 22.26 -7.62 17.98
C PRO A 51 23.47 -8.42 17.47
N LEU A 52 24.01 -7.99 16.33
CA LEU A 52 25.23 -8.55 15.76
C LEU A 52 26.29 -7.45 15.66
N VAL A 53 27.48 -7.74 16.16
CA VAL A 53 28.62 -6.83 16.11
C VAL A 53 29.73 -7.45 15.27
N ARG A 54 30.38 -6.67 14.41
CA ARG A 54 31.50 -7.15 13.59
C ARG A 54 32.78 -7.21 14.38
N ARG A 55 33.30 -8.41 14.57
CA ARG A 55 34.60 -8.69 15.22
C ARG A 55 35.42 -9.56 14.29
N GLY A 56 36.67 -9.15 14.01
CA GLY A 56 37.54 -9.91 13.12
C GLY A 56 37.04 -10.15 11.71
N GLY A 57 36.13 -9.30 11.20
CA GLY A 57 35.50 -9.44 9.87
C GLY A 57 34.19 -10.18 9.88
N GLU A 58 33.84 -10.93 10.92
CA GLU A 58 32.62 -11.70 11.05
C GLU A 58 31.57 -10.99 11.93
N LEU A 59 30.28 -11.22 11.64
CA LEU A 59 29.18 -10.77 12.48
C LEU A 59 28.92 -11.82 13.57
N VAL A 60 29.07 -11.41 14.82
CA VAL A 60 28.90 -12.28 15.99
C VAL A 60 27.76 -11.73 16.87
N PRO A 61 26.98 -12.60 17.53
CA PRO A 61 25.97 -12.18 18.49
C PRO A 61 26.57 -11.35 19.63
N ALA A 62 25.84 -10.32 20.06
CA ALA A 62 26.24 -9.44 21.16
C ALA A 62 25.02 -9.08 22.01
N SER A 63 25.25 -8.60 23.24
CA SER A 63 24.16 -8.00 24.02
C SER A 63 23.83 -6.60 23.49
N TRP A 64 22.70 -6.05 23.93
CA TRP A 64 22.31 -4.68 23.58
C TRP A 64 23.32 -3.65 24.13
N GLU A 65 23.85 -3.89 25.33
CA GLU A 65 24.85 -3.03 25.97
C GLU A 65 26.16 -3.04 25.17
N GLU A 66 26.63 -4.23 24.77
CA GLU A 66 27.83 -4.36 23.92
C GLU A 66 27.66 -3.70 22.55
N ALA A 67 26.47 -3.86 21.92
CA ALA A 67 26.19 -3.24 20.63
C ALA A 67 26.13 -1.71 20.75
N ALA A 68 25.47 -1.19 21.80
CA ALA A 68 25.41 0.25 22.06
C ALA A 68 26.81 0.84 22.34
N ALA A 69 27.61 0.19 23.16
CA ALA A 69 28.98 0.60 23.44
C ALA A 69 29.85 0.60 22.17
N PHE A 70 29.72 -0.42 21.33
CA PHE A 70 30.41 -0.49 20.04
C PHE A 70 30.03 0.67 19.10
N ILE A 71 28.72 1.01 19.02
CA ILE A 71 28.26 2.13 18.22
C ILE A 71 28.78 3.45 18.78
N ALA A 72 28.69 3.66 20.12
CA ALA A 72 29.14 4.87 20.76
C ALA A 72 30.67 5.07 20.55
N GLN A 73 31.47 4.02 20.64
CA GLN A 73 32.91 4.07 20.37
C GLN A 73 33.18 4.49 18.91
N ARG A 74 32.41 3.99 17.95
CA ARG A 74 32.59 4.31 16.52
C ARG A 74 32.18 5.73 16.19
N LEU A 75 31.08 6.24 16.79
CA LEU A 75 30.56 7.57 16.54
C LEU A 75 31.28 8.66 17.36
N GLY A 76 31.86 8.33 18.52
CA GLY A 76 32.41 9.29 19.47
C GLY A 76 33.57 10.16 18.97
N GLY A 77 34.16 9.83 17.81
CA GLY A 77 35.20 10.64 17.17
C GLY A 77 34.75 11.34 15.87
N MET A 78 33.50 11.19 15.49
CA MET A 78 32.97 11.73 14.24
C MET A 78 32.33 13.10 14.45
N ALA A 79 32.50 14.00 13.47
CA ALA A 79 31.76 15.24 13.48
C ALA A 79 30.29 15.00 13.04
N GLY A 80 29.32 15.72 13.60
CA GLY A 80 27.90 15.52 13.29
C GLY A 80 27.58 15.63 11.78
N LYS A 81 28.31 16.45 11.04
CA LYS A 81 28.19 16.58 9.59
C LYS A 81 28.53 15.30 8.81
N ASP A 82 29.29 14.40 9.42
CA ASP A 82 29.75 13.13 8.82
C ASP A 82 28.85 11.96 9.24
N ILE A 83 27.80 12.24 10.04
CA ILE A 83 26.84 11.24 10.53
C ILE A 83 25.49 11.48 9.87
N GLY A 84 24.96 10.49 9.18
CA GLY A 84 23.60 10.48 8.65
C GLY A 84 22.73 9.44 9.38
N ILE A 85 21.48 9.79 9.68
CA ILE A 85 20.49 8.90 10.27
C ILE A 85 19.37 8.72 9.25
N ALA A 86 19.10 7.48 8.88
CA ALA A 86 17.98 7.13 8.00
C ALA A 86 17.05 6.17 8.72
N ILE A 87 15.77 6.48 8.73
CA ILE A 87 14.71 5.61 9.24
C ILE A 87 13.80 5.16 8.10
N ARG A 88 13.04 4.10 8.31
CA ARG A 88 12.07 3.63 7.32
C ARG A 88 10.82 4.51 7.36
N ALA A 89 10.12 4.62 6.23
CA ALA A 89 8.87 5.36 6.13
C ALA A 89 7.73 4.72 6.96
N ASP A 90 7.84 3.43 7.25
CA ASP A 90 6.91 2.64 8.07
C ASP A 90 7.38 2.47 9.54
N SER A 91 8.39 3.23 9.97
CA SER A 91 8.82 3.28 11.36
C SER A 91 7.73 3.82 12.27
N THR A 92 7.74 3.38 13.54
CA THR A 92 6.80 3.89 14.53
C THR A 92 7.10 5.34 14.91
N ILE A 93 6.14 6.01 15.53
CA ILE A 93 6.34 7.38 16.04
C ILE A 93 7.46 7.41 17.09
N GLU A 94 7.52 6.38 17.94
CA GLU A 94 8.56 6.24 18.98
C GLU A 94 9.95 6.11 18.38
N GLU A 95 10.11 5.32 17.32
CA GLU A 95 11.36 5.22 16.56
C GLU A 95 11.75 6.56 15.95
N GLY A 96 10.80 7.30 15.40
CA GLY A 96 11.02 8.65 14.86
C GLY A 96 11.46 9.65 15.92
N VAL A 97 10.84 9.63 17.10
CA VAL A 97 11.23 10.46 18.23
C VAL A 97 12.62 10.08 18.74
N GLY A 98 12.90 8.79 18.85
CA GLY A 98 14.23 8.28 19.25
C GLY A 98 15.32 8.68 18.26
N ALA A 99 15.06 8.57 16.95
CA ALA A 99 15.99 8.99 15.91
C ALA A 99 16.30 10.50 15.97
N ARG A 100 15.28 11.31 16.22
CA ARG A 100 15.44 12.76 16.41
C ARG A 100 16.30 13.08 17.63
N ALA A 101 16.03 12.49 18.78
CA ALA A 101 16.80 12.68 20.00
C ALA A 101 18.28 12.26 19.80
N LEU A 102 18.52 11.16 19.09
CA LEU A 102 19.86 10.71 18.73
C LEU A 102 20.56 11.73 17.80
N ALA A 103 19.85 12.28 16.81
CA ALA A 103 20.40 13.29 15.91
C ALA A 103 20.83 14.55 16.67
N GLU A 104 20.01 14.99 17.63
CA GLU A 104 20.30 16.13 18.49
C GLU A 104 21.57 15.88 19.36
N GLN A 105 21.69 14.68 19.97
CA GLN A 105 22.86 14.28 20.75
C GLN A 105 24.15 14.22 19.92
N LEU A 106 24.05 13.74 18.68
CA LEU A 106 25.18 13.63 17.75
C LEU A 106 25.44 14.95 17.00
N SER A 107 24.65 15.99 17.25
CA SER A 107 24.75 17.28 16.57
C SER A 107 24.71 17.15 15.03
N THR A 108 23.91 16.20 14.50
CA THR A 108 23.73 16.04 13.07
C THR A 108 22.41 16.61 12.59
N GLY A 109 22.45 17.35 11.48
CA GLY A 109 21.24 17.78 10.75
C GLY A 109 20.80 16.80 9.66
N GLN A 110 21.53 15.69 9.48
CA GLN A 110 21.27 14.72 8.41
C GLN A 110 20.37 13.58 8.93
N LEU A 111 19.12 13.90 9.18
CA LEU A 111 18.07 12.92 9.53
C LEU A 111 17.04 12.88 8.41
N ASP A 112 16.82 11.71 7.82
CA ASP A 112 15.84 11.51 6.76
C ASP A 112 15.17 10.15 6.86
N HIS A 113 14.08 9.98 6.12
CA HIS A 113 13.41 8.69 5.93
C HIS A 113 13.33 8.35 4.44
N ALA A 114 13.60 7.12 4.08
CA ALA A 114 13.51 6.65 2.70
C ALA A 114 12.29 5.72 2.53
N PRO A 115 11.70 5.67 1.32
CA PRO A 115 11.77 6.67 0.28
C PRO A 115 10.74 7.79 0.51
N ARG A 116 11.09 9.02 0.21
CA ARG A 116 10.06 10.05 -0.01
C ARG A 116 9.46 9.80 -1.37
N PRO A 117 8.14 9.57 -1.51
CA PRO A 117 7.52 9.76 -2.80
C PRO A 117 7.80 11.19 -3.25
N ALA A 118 8.21 11.37 -4.49
CA ALA A 118 8.69 12.64 -5.05
C ALA A 118 7.68 13.80 -4.95
N ALA A 119 6.44 13.52 -4.67
CA ALA A 119 5.42 14.46 -4.21
C ALA A 119 4.35 13.67 -3.45
N SER A 120 4.16 13.95 -2.18
CA SER A 120 2.93 13.57 -1.52
C SER A 120 1.83 14.48 -2.04
N VAL A 121 1.02 13.98 -2.96
CA VAL A 121 -0.23 14.63 -3.35
C VAL A 121 -1.25 14.40 -2.22
N VAL A 122 -0.89 14.85 -1.03
CA VAL A 122 -1.89 14.95 0.04
C VAL A 122 -2.67 16.22 -0.27
N PRO A 123 -3.98 16.12 -0.54
CA PRO A 123 -4.79 17.32 -0.68
C PRO A 123 -4.59 18.21 0.55
N ARG A 124 -4.12 19.43 0.34
CA ARG A 124 -4.05 20.43 1.41
C ARG A 124 -5.46 20.77 1.87
N ASP A 125 -5.55 21.33 3.06
CA ASP A 125 -6.76 21.63 3.79
C ASP A 125 -7.98 22.02 2.93
N GLY A 126 -9.12 21.34 3.14
CA GLY A 126 -10.39 21.62 2.48
C GLY A 126 -10.73 20.74 1.26
N ALA A 127 -9.82 19.92 0.75
CA ALA A 127 -10.17 18.99 -0.30
C ALA A 127 -11.05 17.86 0.25
N ALA A 128 -12.21 17.63 -0.35
CA ALA A 128 -13.09 16.52 0.00
C ALA A 128 -12.35 15.19 -0.23
N ARG A 129 -12.35 14.34 0.78
CA ARG A 129 -11.80 12.97 0.69
C ARG A 129 -12.95 12.01 0.49
N ALA A 130 -12.91 11.25 -0.60
CA ALA A 130 -13.83 10.16 -0.81
C ALA A 130 -13.50 8.97 0.12
N THR A 131 -14.53 8.32 0.61
CA THR A 131 -14.43 7.06 1.32
C THR A 131 -14.46 5.88 0.34
N LEU A 132 -14.14 4.68 0.81
CA LEU A 132 -14.24 3.47 -0.02
C LEU A 132 -15.69 3.15 -0.41
N THR A 133 -16.66 3.60 0.38
CA THR A 133 -18.08 3.46 0.05
C THR A 133 -18.53 4.42 -1.06
N ASP A 134 -17.93 5.60 -1.15
CA ASP A 134 -18.24 6.58 -2.20
C ASP A 134 -17.86 6.09 -3.60
N LEU A 135 -16.85 5.20 -3.69
CA LEU A 135 -16.48 4.58 -4.98
C LEU A 135 -17.64 3.85 -5.65
N ALA A 136 -18.57 3.27 -4.87
CA ALA A 136 -19.71 2.52 -5.44
C ALA A 136 -20.64 3.40 -6.26
N THR A 137 -20.73 4.69 -5.96
CA THR A 137 -21.61 5.67 -6.62
C THR A 137 -20.86 6.61 -7.55
N ALA A 138 -19.54 6.45 -7.68
CA ALA A 138 -18.72 7.32 -8.53
C ALA A 138 -19.13 7.23 -10.01
N ASP A 139 -19.19 8.38 -10.67
CA ASP A 139 -19.46 8.49 -12.10
C ASP A 139 -18.18 8.45 -12.95
N ALA A 140 -17.03 8.73 -12.32
CA ALA A 140 -15.72 8.61 -12.94
C ALA A 140 -14.67 8.22 -11.90
N ILE A 141 -13.79 7.30 -12.28
CA ILE A 141 -12.67 6.82 -11.44
C ILE A 141 -11.39 6.93 -12.27
N LEU A 142 -10.42 7.66 -11.75
CA LEU A 142 -9.07 7.71 -12.29
C LEU A 142 -8.13 7.01 -11.33
N VAL A 143 -7.45 5.98 -11.82
CA VAL A 143 -6.37 5.28 -11.09
C VAL A 143 -5.04 5.64 -11.70
N VAL A 144 -4.10 6.07 -10.87
CA VAL A 144 -2.72 6.36 -11.27
C VAL A 144 -1.79 5.46 -10.47
N GLY A 145 -1.14 4.52 -11.14
CA GLY A 145 -0.28 3.52 -10.52
C GLY A 145 -0.88 2.12 -10.47
N GLU A 146 -0.32 1.27 -9.63
CA GLU A 146 -0.75 -0.10 -9.37
C GLU A 146 -1.55 -0.17 -8.07
N VAL A 147 -2.77 -0.65 -8.13
CA VAL A 147 -3.63 -0.78 -6.94
C VAL A 147 -3.99 -2.24 -6.64
N THR A 148 -3.85 -3.16 -7.59
CA THR A 148 -4.22 -4.57 -7.38
C THR A 148 -3.33 -5.21 -6.34
N GLU A 149 -2.02 -4.98 -6.44
CA GLU A 149 -1.02 -5.52 -5.51
C GLU A 149 -0.80 -4.62 -4.29
N GLU A 150 -0.79 -3.29 -4.48
CA GLU A 150 -0.46 -2.34 -3.42
C GLU A 150 -1.64 -2.00 -2.51
N ALA A 151 -2.87 -2.06 -3.03
CA ALA A 151 -4.09 -1.68 -2.32
C ALA A 151 -5.28 -2.55 -2.74
N GLY A 152 -5.18 -3.86 -2.58
CA GLY A 152 -6.15 -4.85 -3.07
C GLY A 152 -7.60 -4.59 -2.66
N ILE A 153 -7.84 -3.98 -1.49
CA ILE A 153 -9.19 -3.60 -1.06
C ILE A 153 -9.74 -2.45 -1.91
N VAL A 154 -8.90 -1.49 -2.31
CA VAL A 154 -9.30 -0.41 -3.23
C VAL A 154 -9.65 -1.00 -4.60
N ASP A 155 -8.82 -1.91 -5.11
CA ASP A 155 -9.08 -2.64 -6.36
C ASP A 155 -10.42 -3.36 -6.33
N LEU A 156 -10.74 -4.07 -5.25
CA LEU A 156 -12.03 -4.72 -5.07
C LEU A 156 -13.21 -3.73 -5.06
N ARG A 157 -13.06 -2.59 -4.40
CA ARG A 157 -14.09 -1.56 -4.37
C ARG A 157 -14.31 -0.92 -5.75
N ILE A 158 -13.24 -0.70 -6.50
CA ILE A 158 -13.33 -0.26 -7.90
C ILE A 158 -14.07 -1.30 -8.74
N LYS A 159 -13.70 -2.56 -8.65
CA LYS A 159 -14.37 -3.66 -9.37
C LYS A 159 -15.86 -3.77 -8.99
N ASP A 160 -16.22 -3.53 -7.75
CA ASP A 160 -17.60 -3.48 -7.31
C ASP A 160 -18.37 -2.28 -7.94
N ALA A 161 -17.75 -1.11 -7.98
CA ALA A 161 -18.31 0.06 -8.65
C ALA A 161 -18.58 -0.20 -10.14
N LEU A 162 -17.68 -0.92 -10.81
CA LEU A 162 -17.83 -1.29 -12.23
C LEU A 162 -19.00 -2.26 -12.50
N LYS A 163 -19.39 -3.05 -11.51
CA LYS A 163 -20.56 -3.92 -11.61
C LYS A 163 -21.89 -3.15 -11.57
N GLY A 164 -21.85 -1.92 -11.06
CA GLY A 164 -23.04 -1.10 -10.83
C GLY A 164 -23.83 -1.55 -9.59
N VAL A 165 -24.98 -0.91 -9.35
CA VAL A 165 -25.84 -1.22 -8.21
C VAL A 165 -26.17 -2.70 -8.20
N THR A 166 -25.73 -3.39 -7.18
CA THR A 166 -25.92 -4.81 -6.83
C THR A 166 -26.34 -5.71 -7.99
N PRO A 167 -25.41 -6.47 -8.58
CA PRO A 167 -25.83 -7.46 -9.56
C PRO A 167 -26.85 -8.40 -8.91
N PRO A 168 -27.89 -8.84 -9.62
CA PRO A 168 -28.83 -9.79 -9.08
C PRO A 168 -28.05 -11.01 -8.55
N ALA A 169 -28.46 -11.55 -7.40
CA ALA A 169 -27.82 -12.71 -6.80
C ALA A 169 -27.75 -13.93 -7.73
N MET A 170 -28.56 -13.90 -8.76
CA MET A 170 -28.62 -14.91 -9.84
C MET A 170 -28.65 -14.21 -11.21
N LEU A 171 -28.02 -14.82 -12.20
CA LEU A 171 -28.19 -14.41 -13.59
C LEU A 171 -29.62 -14.74 -14.06
N PRO A 172 -30.12 -14.08 -15.15
CA PRO A 172 -31.49 -14.29 -15.64
C PRO A 172 -31.86 -15.76 -15.93
N HIS A 173 -30.88 -16.63 -16.19
CA HIS A 173 -31.08 -18.05 -16.41
C HIS A 173 -30.96 -18.93 -15.13
N GLY A 174 -30.99 -18.33 -13.93
CA GLY A 174 -31.00 -19.06 -12.67
C GLY A 174 -29.65 -19.54 -12.15
N VAL A 175 -28.53 -19.19 -12.78
CA VAL A 175 -27.21 -19.58 -12.30
C VAL A 175 -26.74 -18.63 -11.19
N PRO A 176 -26.29 -19.14 -10.02
CA PRO A 176 -25.73 -18.32 -8.98
C PRO A 176 -24.49 -17.55 -9.45
N ILE A 177 -24.37 -16.27 -9.08
CA ILE A 177 -23.16 -15.46 -9.33
C ILE A 177 -22.03 -15.86 -8.37
N ALA A 178 -21.79 -17.13 -8.17
CA ALA A 178 -20.67 -17.66 -7.39
C ALA A 178 -19.43 -17.92 -8.26
N ASP A 179 -19.63 -18.18 -9.55
CA ASP A 179 -18.54 -18.39 -10.49
C ASP A 179 -17.81 -17.06 -10.78
N LEU A 180 -16.51 -17.01 -10.55
CA LEU A 180 -15.67 -15.84 -10.79
C LEU A 180 -15.74 -15.34 -12.24
N ARG A 181 -15.83 -16.27 -13.22
CA ARG A 181 -15.94 -15.92 -14.64
C ARG A 181 -17.26 -15.23 -14.98
N LEU A 182 -18.32 -15.59 -14.29
CA LEU A 182 -19.61 -14.93 -14.43
C LEU A 182 -19.61 -13.55 -13.77
N LYS A 183 -18.90 -13.38 -12.67
CA LYS A 183 -18.70 -12.07 -12.03
C LYS A 183 -17.93 -11.11 -12.93
N GLU A 184 -16.92 -11.57 -13.64
CA GLU A 184 -16.18 -10.73 -14.61
C GLU A 184 -17.06 -10.28 -15.77
N ARG A 185 -17.96 -11.15 -16.28
CA ARG A 185 -18.93 -10.81 -17.31
C ARG A 185 -19.98 -9.81 -16.86
N ALA A 186 -20.17 -9.67 -15.55
CA ALA A 186 -21.13 -8.72 -14.98
C ALA A 186 -20.62 -7.27 -14.93
N ILE A 187 -19.38 -6.99 -15.32
CA ILE A 187 -18.85 -5.64 -15.38
C ILE A 187 -19.55 -4.85 -16.50
N ARG A 188 -20.37 -3.87 -16.10
CA ARG A 188 -21.21 -3.10 -17.01
C ARG A 188 -20.75 -1.65 -17.20
N ARG A 189 -20.06 -1.08 -16.21
CA ARG A 189 -19.68 0.33 -16.15
C ARG A 189 -18.21 0.58 -16.47
N ARG A 190 -17.62 -0.17 -17.40
CA ARG A 190 -16.20 -0.01 -17.77
C ARG A 190 -15.83 1.42 -18.12
N GLY A 191 -16.75 2.15 -18.76
CA GLY A 191 -16.51 3.51 -19.23
C GLY A 191 -16.20 4.54 -18.14
N ILE A 192 -16.52 4.25 -16.88
CA ILE A 192 -16.21 5.16 -15.77
C ILE A 192 -14.77 5.04 -15.27
N LEU A 193 -14.05 3.97 -15.64
CA LEU A 193 -12.69 3.70 -15.16
C LEU A 193 -11.65 4.09 -16.21
N THR A 194 -10.73 4.94 -15.80
CA THR A 194 -9.49 5.23 -16.53
C THR A 194 -8.31 4.79 -15.67
N VAL A 195 -7.38 4.03 -16.24
CA VAL A 195 -6.19 3.55 -15.55
C VAL A 195 -4.94 4.04 -16.25
N ALA A 196 -4.04 4.62 -15.50
CA ALA A 196 -2.78 5.15 -15.96
C ALA A 196 -1.64 4.59 -15.12
N ALA A 197 -0.72 3.82 -15.71
CA ALA A 197 0.43 3.26 -15.01
C ALA A 197 1.67 3.22 -15.89
N PRO A 198 2.89 3.19 -15.31
CA PRO A 198 4.13 3.13 -16.09
C PRO A 198 4.29 1.81 -16.86
N TYR A 199 3.60 0.76 -16.45
CA TYR A 199 3.56 -0.55 -17.09
C TYR A 199 2.12 -1.10 -17.11
N ARG A 200 1.92 -2.22 -17.79
CA ARG A 200 0.59 -2.85 -17.87
C ARG A 200 0.22 -3.51 -16.55
N VAL A 201 -0.87 -3.05 -15.93
CA VAL A 201 -1.42 -3.55 -14.66
C VAL A 201 -2.73 -4.31 -14.89
N ASP A 202 -3.08 -5.19 -13.95
CA ASP A 202 -4.25 -6.07 -14.08
C ASP A 202 -5.56 -5.30 -14.22
N LEU A 203 -5.71 -4.22 -13.48
CA LEU A 203 -6.92 -3.40 -13.50
C LEU A 203 -7.23 -2.80 -14.89
N MET A 204 -6.24 -2.65 -15.77
CA MET A 204 -6.43 -2.12 -17.13
C MET A 204 -7.39 -2.97 -17.98
N ARG A 205 -7.47 -4.28 -17.74
CA ARG A 205 -8.41 -5.17 -18.45
C ARG A 205 -9.88 -4.85 -18.16
N HIS A 206 -10.15 -4.15 -17.07
CA HIS A 206 -11.47 -3.77 -16.62
C HIS A 206 -11.82 -2.31 -16.96
N ALA A 207 -10.87 -1.52 -17.43
CA ALA A 207 -11.03 -0.11 -17.73
C ALA A 207 -11.70 0.15 -19.09
N GLY A 208 -12.39 1.28 -19.17
CA GLY A 208 -12.85 1.83 -20.46
C GLY A 208 -11.73 2.54 -21.21
N SER A 209 -10.78 3.12 -20.47
CA SER A 209 -9.56 3.75 -21.01
C SER A 209 -8.35 3.34 -20.19
N ALA A 210 -7.25 3.00 -20.86
CA ALA A 210 -6.02 2.60 -20.21
C ALA A 210 -4.81 3.21 -20.91
N MET A 211 -3.83 3.65 -20.12
CA MET A 211 -2.55 4.18 -20.61
C MET A 211 -1.42 3.47 -19.87
N ALA A 212 -0.58 2.75 -20.62
CA ALA A 212 0.65 2.16 -20.12
C ALA A 212 1.83 2.69 -20.90
N GLY A 213 2.93 3.05 -20.26
CA GLY A 213 4.13 3.48 -20.98
C GLY A 213 5.13 4.25 -20.13
N SER A 214 6.40 4.11 -20.49
CA SER A 214 7.50 4.80 -19.85
C SER A 214 7.46 6.31 -20.10
N SER A 215 7.40 7.09 -19.05
CA SER A 215 7.99 8.43 -18.86
C SER A 215 7.57 9.64 -19.70
N ARG A 216 6.61 9.60 -20.61
CA ARG A 216 6.05 10.82 -21.22
C ARG A 216 4.54 10.80 -21.23
N TRP A 217 3.96 11.21 -20.12
CA TRP A 217 2.54 11.49 -20.00
C TRP A 217 2.19 12.69 -20.89
N ARG A 218 1.69 12.46 -22.10
CA ARG A 218 1.01 13.49 -22.87
C ARG A 218 -0.48 13.36 -22.59
N CYS A 219 -1.00 14.25 -21.77
CA CYS A 219 -2.43 14.44 -21.64
C CYS A 219 -2.94 15.03 -22.98
N SER A 220 -3.40 14.18 -23.89
CA SER A 220 -4.17 14.64 -25.04
C SER A 220 -5.59 14.87 -24.55
N ALA A 221 -5.85 16.06 -24.03
CA ALA A 221 -7.21 16.56 -23.88
C ALA A 221 -7.83 16.63 -25.28
N ARG A 222 -8.63 15.64 -25.66
CA ARG A 222 -9.55 15.83 -26.78
C ARG A 222 -10.57 16.84 -26.32
N SER A 223 -10.35 18.08 -26.67
CA SER A 223 -11.38 19.11 -26.66
C SER A 223 -12.53 18.61 -27.56
N ARG A 224 -13.62 18.17 -26.94
CA ARG A 224 -14.90 18.11 -27.66
C ARG A 224 -15.29 19.55 -27.93
N SER A 225 -15.00 20.01 -29.12
CA SER A 225 -15.58 21.25 -29.64
C SER A 225 -17.08 21.04 -29.74
N THR A 226 -17.81 21.51 -28.73
CA THR A 226 -19.26 21.78 -28.90
C THR A 226 -19.36 23.01 -29.79
N SER A 227 -19.54 22.81 -31.08
CA SER A 227 -20.03 23.85 -31.96
C SER A 227 -21.50 24.11 -31.61
N ALA A 228 -21.73 25.06 -30.70
CA ALA A 228 -23.04 25.70 -30.60
C ALA A 228 -23.11 26.76 -31.70
N ALA A 229 -23.81 26.49 -32.77
CA ALA A 229 -24.24 27.49 -33.71
C ALA A 229 -25.19 28.45 -32.95
N ALA A 230 -24.78 29.68 -32.76
CA ALA A 230 -25.65 30.79 -32.45
C ALA A 230 -25.87 31.57 -33.74
N SER A 231 -27.09 31.41 -34.29
CA SER A 231 -27.65 32.29 -35.28
C SER A 231 -28.24 33.53 -34.61
N CYS A 232 -28.05 34.65 -35.27
CA CYS A 232 -28.50 36.03 -35.05
C CYS A 232 -27.63 36.90 -34.19
#